data_24cc12f91e477aa0185c12bb10dd5fdf
#
_entry.id   24cc12f91e477aa0185c12bb10dd5fdf
#
_cell.length_a   1.000
_cell.length_b   1.000
_cell.length_c   1.000
_cell.angle_alpha   90.00
_cell.angle_beta   90.00
_cell.angle_gamma   90.00
#
_symmetry.space_group_name_H-M   'P 1'
#
loop_
_entity.id
_entity.type
_entity.pdbx_description
1 polymer ?
#
loop_
_entity_poly.entity_id
_entity_poly.type
_entity_poly.pdbx_seq_one_letter_code
_entity_poly.pdbx_strand_id
1 'polypeptide(L)'
;MSDYQETLYQGYGQRFSIDNMLHEVRTEHQHLVIFENARMGRVMALDGVIQTTEADEFIYHEMLTHVPILAHGAARRVLIIGGGDGGMLREVAKHKSVERITMVEIDGTVVDMCKAFLPNHSQGAFDDPRLNLVIDDGMRFVATTEERFDVIISDSTDPIGPGEVLFSENFYQACRRCLNEGGILVTQNGTPFMQLEEVRTTAARTDGLFADWHFYQAAVPTYIGGAMTFAWGSTREGLRRLPLETLRQRFRDSGIATRYYNADIHLGSFALPQYVLQAIGKQDND
;
A
#
# COMPACT_ATOMS: atom_id res chain seq x y z
N MET A 1 12.92 -23.56 20.24
CA MET A 1 12.59 -22.51 19.30
C MET A 1 11.11 -22.27 19.41
N SER A 2 10.69 -21.06 19.60
CA SER A 2 9.27 -20.69 19.54
C SER A 2 8.92 -20.36 18.09
N ASP A 3 7.64 -20.50 17.76
CA ASP A 3 7.15 -20.23 16.42
C ASP A 3 6.04 -19.19 16.47
N TYR A 4 5.96 -18.37 15.44
CA TYR A 4 4.84 -17.49 15.17
C TYR A 4 3.93 -18.13 14.14
N GLN A 5 2.66 -18.31 14.47
CA GLN A 5 1.64 -18.84 13.57
C GLN A 5 0.71 -17.73 13.17
N GLU A 6 0.67 -17.41 11.88
CA GLU A 6 -0.29 -16.46 11.34
C GLU A 6 -1.74 -17.01 11.46
N THR A 7 -2.68 -16.09 11.71
CA THR A 7 -4.09 -16.45 11.99
C THR A 7 -5.10 -15.83 11.03
N LEU A 8 -4.64 -15.26 9.90
CA LEU A 8 -5.50 -14.57 8.94
C LEU A 8 -6.59 -15.48 8.35
N TYR A 9 -6.25 -16.72 8.01
CA TYR A 9 -7.18 -17.67 7.42
C TYR A 9 -7.36 -18.91 8.29
N GLN A 10 -8.61 -19.34 8.43
CA GLN A 10 -8.89 -20.56 9.17
C GLN A 10 -8.41 -21.80 8.39
N GLY A 11 -7.52 -22.59 9.00
CA GLY A 11 -7.04 -23.85 8.44
C GLY A 11 -5.99 -23.70 7.33
N TYR A 12 -5.58 -22.47 7.00
CA TYR A 12 -4.51 -22.18 6.06
C TYR A 12 -3.71 -20.98 6.55
N GLY A 13 -2.40 -21.09 6.61
CA GLY A 13 -1.56 -20.01 7.13
C GLY A 13 -0.09 -20.37 7.03
N GLN A 14 0.75 -19.41 7.35
CA GLN A 14 2.19 -19.59 7.41
C GLN A 14 2.69 -19.61 8.85
N ARG A 15 3.84 -20.25 9.03
CA ARG A 15 4.52 -20.39 10.30
C ARG A 15 5.96 -19.94 10.17
N PHE A 16 6.37 -19.07 11.08
CA PHE A 16 7.75 -18.54 11.15
C PHE A 16 8.41 -19.09 12.42
N SER A 17 9.65 -19.59 12.31
CA SER A 17 10.47 -19.77 13.51
C SER A 17 10.90 -18.40 14.04
N ILE A 18 10.83 -18.23 15.34
CA ILE A 18 11.31 -17.03 16.03
C ILE A 18 12.75 -17.31 16.49
N ASP A 19 13.71 -16.65 15.89
CA ASP A 19 15.10 -16.73 16.31
C ASP A 19 15.36 -15.80 17.50
N ASN A 20 14.76 -14.61 17.48
CA ASN A 20 14.83 -13.65 18.58
C ASN A 20 13.53 -12.81 18.62
N MET A 21 12.90 -12.70 19.79
CA MET A 21 11.78 -11.77 19.99
C MET A 21 12.36 -10.39 20.29
N LEU A 22 12.09 -9.42 19.40
CA LEU A 22 12.62 -8.07 19.54
C LEU A 22 11.70 -7.17 20.35
N HIS A 23 10.39 -7.25 20.08
CA HIS A 23 9.41 -6.42 20.78
C HIS A 23 8.02 -7.03 20.71
N GLU A 24 7.24 -6.83 21.78
CA GLU A 24 5.82 -7.18 21.83
C GLU A 24 5.08 -6.17 22.71
N VAL A 25 4.02 -5.57 22.18
CA VAL A 25 3.21 -4.60 22.90
C VAL A 25 1.75 -4.66 22.46
N ARG A 26 0.82 -4.41 23.38
CA ARG A 26 -0.59 -4.17 23.09
C ARG A 26 -0.90 -2.70 23.29
N THR A 27 -1.39 -2.06 22.24
CA THR A 27 -1.88 -0.69 22.28
C THR A 27 -3.41 -0.68 22.44
N GLU A 28 -4.02 0.49 22.44
CA GLU A 28 -5.48 0.59 22.35
C GLU A 28 -6.04 0.19 20.98
N HIS A 29 -5.19 0.14 19.95
CA HIS A 29 -5.57 -0.17 18.57
C HIS A 29 -5.30 -1.62 18.20
N GLN A 30 -4.15 -2.20 18.62
CA GLN A 30 -3.70 -3.49 18.10
C GLN A 30 -2.63 -4.17 18.98
N HIS A 31 -2.39 -5.43 18.72
CA HIS A 31 -1.29 -6.23 19.29
C HIS A 31 -0.13 -6.29 18.29
N LEU A 32 0.94 -5.55 18.56
CA LEU A 32 2.14 -5.49 17.74
C LEU A 32 3.20 -6.46 18.24
N VAL A 33 3.78 -7.26 17.33
CA VAL A 33 4.88 -8.18 17.58
C VAL A 33 5.95 -7.98 16.53
N ILE A 34 7.23 -7.84 16.95
CA ILE A 34 8.38 -7.77 16.06
C ILE A 34 9.40 -8.83 16.48
N PHE A 35 9.82 -9.68 15.55
CA PHE A 35 10.79 -10.75 15.80
C PHE A 35 11.76 -10.92 14.64
N GLU A 36 12.87 -11.61 14.88
CA GLU A 36 13.85 -11.99 13.87
C GLU A 36 13.59 -13.42 13.39
N ASN A 37 13.75 -13.61 12.07
CA ASN A 37 13.72 -14.88 11.40
C ASN A 37 14.92 -14.95 10.43
N ALA A 38 15.69 -16.03 10.47
CA ALA A 38 16.92 -16.17 9.70
C ALA A 38 16.76 -15.99 8.18
N ARG A 39 15.57 -16.28 7.63
CA ARG A 39 15.31 -16.16 6.20
C ARG A 39 14.62 -14.85 5.82
N MET A 40 13.70 -14.38 6.65
CA MET A 40 12.85 -13.23 6.34
C MET A 40 13.39 -11.92 6.94
N GLY A 41 14.47 -11.99 7.73
CA GLY A 41 14.96 -10.82 8.46
C GLY A 41 14.02 -10.46 9.61
N ARG A 42 13.83 -9.19 9.88
CA ARG A 42 12.87 -8.73 10.88
C ARG A 42 11.46 -8.78 10.30
N VAL A 43 10.57 -9.30 11.11
CA VAL A 43 9.16 -9.54 10.76
C VAL A 43 8.29 -8.77 11.73
N MET A 44 7.30 -8.06 11.23
CA MET A 44 6.27 -7.42 12.05
C MET A 44 4.92 -8.07 11.80
N ALA A 45 4.21 -8.32 12.89
CA ALA A 45 2.82 -8.79 12.86
C ALA A 45 1.93 -7.87 13.70
N LEU A 46 0.70 -7.66 13.24
CA LEU A 46 -0.37 -6.96 13.94
C LEU A 46 -1.57 -7.89 14.08
N ASP A 47 -2.09 -8.02 15.30
CA ASP A 47 -3.26 -8.84 15.62
C ASP A 47 -3.20 -10.29 15.09
N GLY A 48 -2.01 -10.88 15.03
CA GLY A 48 -1.82 -12.24 14.56
C GLY A 48 -1.55 -12.38 13.06
N VAL A 49 -1.53 -11.28 12.30
CA VAL A 49 -1.31 -11.25 10.85
C VAL A 49 0.04 -10.62 10.53
N ILE A 50 0.82 -11.27 9.67
CA ILE A 50 2.11 -10.74 9.21
C ILE A 50 1.85 -9.54 8.30
N GLN A 51 2.40 -8.39 8.69
CA GLN A 51 2.26 -7.14 7.93
C GLN A 51 3.44 -6.88 7.00
N THR A 52 4.67 -7.18 7.46
CA THR A 52 5.86 -6.89 6.65
C THR A 52 7.05 -7.73 7.07
N THR A 53 7.98 -7.98 6.15
CA THR A 53 9.29 -8.58 6.41
C THR A 53 10.38 -7.84 5.67
N GLU A 54 11.59 -7.79 6.22
CA GLU A 54 12.75 -7.16 5.53
C GLU A 54 13.13 -7.84 4.21
N ALA A 55 12.72 -9.10 4.02
CA ALA A 55 13.11 -9.86 2.82
C ALA A 55 12.35 -9.41 1.56
N ASP A 56 11.08 -9.06 1.65
CA ASP A 56 10.21 -8.86 0.49
C ASP A 56 9.35 -7.58 0.52
N GLU A 57 9.43 -6.76 1.58
CA GLU A 57 8.66 -5.52 1.73
C GLU A 57 8.79 -4.57 0.53
N PHE A 58 9.95 -4.58 -0.12
CA PHE A 58 10.24 -3.70 -1.25
C PHE A 58 9.29 -3.94 -2.43
N ILE A 59 8.78 -5.17 -2.62
CA ILE A 59 7.85 -5.48 -3.71
C ILE A 59 6.55 -4.69 -3.53
N TYR A 60 6.00 -4.74 -2.33
CA TYR A 60 4.77 -4.07 -1.95
C TYR A 60 4.94 -2.53 -2.01
N HIS A 61 5.94 -2.01 -1.31
CA HIS A 61 6.15 -0.57 -1.21
C HIS A 61 6.49 0.08 -2.55
N GLU A 62 7.33 -0.56 -3.38
CA GLU A 62 7.65 -0.05 -4.71
C GLU A 62 6.42 -0.04 -5.62
N MET A 63 5.59 -1.08 -5.60
CA MET A 63 4.42 -1.15 -6.48
C MET A 63 3.32 -0.17 -6.08
N LEU A 64 3.02 -0.03 -4.79
CA LEU A 64 2.04 0.96 -4.33
C LEU A 64 2.51 2.41 -4.53
N THR A 65 3.82 2.66 -4.52
CA THR A 65 4.37 4.01 -4.65
C THR A 65 4.66 4.38 -6.10
N HIS A 66 5.44 3.57 -6.80
CA HIS A 66 5.99 3.99 -8.10
C HIS A 66 4.98 3.89 -9.23
N VAL A 67 4.03 2.94 -9.15
CA VAL A 67 2.97 2.84 -10.17
C VAL A 67 2.17 4.15 -10.27
N PRO A 68 1.53 4.67 -9.21
CA PRO A 68 0.74 5.89 -9.33
C PRO A 68 1.60 7.15 -9.56
N ILE A 69 2.76 7.30 -8.92
CA ILE A 69 3.57 8.51 -9.05
C ILE A 69 4.13 8.64 -10.47
N LEU A 70 4.64 7.55 -11.05
CA LEU A 70 5.18 7.56 -12.41
C LEU A 70 4.08 7.62 -13.48
N ALA A 71 2.89 7.04 -13.21
CA ALA A 71 1.73 7.22 -14.06
C ALA A 71 1.23 8.68 -14.06
N HIS A 72 1.20 9.34 -12.92
CA HIS A 72 0.86 10.75 -12.82
C HIS A 72 1.91 11.64 -13.54
N GLY A 73 3.18 11.40 -13.27
CA GLY A 73 4.33 12.02 -13.94
C GLY A 73 4.67 13.44 -13.51
N ALA A 74 3.86 14.06 -12.66
CA ALA A 74 4.09 15.40 -12.11
C ALA A 74 3.56 15.53 -10.67
N ALA A 75 3.54 14.42 -9.92
CA ALA A 75 3.07 14.43 -8.53
C ALA A 75 3.98 15.28 -7.65
N ARG A 76 3.38 16.22 -6.90
CA ARG A 76 4.05 17.10 -5.96
C ARG A 76 3.57 16.89 -4.53
N ARG A 77 2.31 16.51 -4.35
CA ARG A 77 1.68 16.34 -3.04
C ARG A 77 1.15 14.90 -2.92
N VAL A 78 1.71 14.15 -2.01
CA VAL A 78 1.35 12.75 -1.77
C VAL A 78 0.77 12.61 -0.37
N LEU A 79 -0.36 11.92 -0.26
CA LEU A 79 -0.93 11.47 1.01
C LEU A 79 -0.69 9.97 1.16
N ILE A 80 -0.16 9.56 2.29
CA ILE A 80 -0.07 8.17 2.73
C ILE A 80 -1.03 8.00 3.90
N ILE A 81 -1.92 7.02 3.85
CA ILE A 81 -2.83 6.65 4.95
C ILE A 81 -2.39 5.28 5.44
N GLY A 82 -1.98 5.19 6.71
CA GLY A 82 -1.27 4.04 7.26
C GLY A 82 0.22 4.11 6.98
N GLY A 83 0.87 2.97 6.78
CA GLY A 83 2.29 2.88 6.42
C GLY A 83 3.24 3.15 7.58
N GLY A 84 2.83 2.85 8.82
CA GLY A 84 3.59 3.12 10.05
C GLY A 84 4.98 2.51 10.10
N ASP A 85 5.28 1.51 9.24
CA ASP A 85 6.62 0.93 9.12
C ASP A 85 7.62 1.84 8.38
N GLY A 86 7.13 2.85 7.65
CA GLY A 86 7.93 3.83 6.93
C GLY A 86 8.48 3.37 5.58
N GLY A 87 8.18 2.14 5.13
CA GLY A 87 8.61 1.64 3.82
C GLY A 87 7.97 2.41 2.67
N MET A 88 6.68 2.69 2.78
CA MET A 88 5.95 3.54 1.83
C MET A 88 6.52 4.95 1.79
N LEU A 89 6.76 5.54 2.96
CA LEU A 89 7.38 6.86 3.08
C LEU A 89 8.75 6.92 2.42
N ARG A 90 9.59 5.89 2.63
CA ARG A 90 10.91 5.76 1.99
C ARG A 90 10.79 5.81 0.46
N GLU A 91 9.86 5.06 -0.11
CA GLU A 91 9.71 5.00 -1.57
C GLU A 91 9.17 6.32 -2.13
N VAL A 92 8.21 6.97 -1.47
CA VAL A 92 7.72 8.30 -1.86
C VAL A 92 8.84 9.34 -1.79
N ALA A 93 9.67 9.31 -0.74
CA ALA A 93 10.76 10.25 -0.53
C ALA A 93 11.86 10.18 -1.62
N LYS A 94 12.01 9.05 -2.33
CA LYS A 94 12.92 8.93 -3.49
C LYS A 94 12.52 9.85 -4.65
N HIS A 95 11.24 10.21 -4.77
CA HIS A 95 10.76 11.07 -5.85
C HIS A 95 11.05 12.55 -5.57
N LYS A 96 12.02 13.12 -6.29
CA LYS A 96 12.43 14.53 -6.13
C LYS A 96 11.36 15.52 -6.59
N SER A 97 10.41 15.10 -7.42
CA SER A 97 9.25 15.90 -7.80
C SER A 97 8.24 16.13 -6.69
N VAL A 98 8.23 15.24 -5.69
CA VAL A 98 7.33 15.36 -4.54
C VAL A 98 7.86 16.45 -3.61
N GLU A 99 7.03 17.47 -3.38
CA GLU A 99 7.34 18.65 -2.58
C GLU A 99 6.79 18.54 -1.14
N ARG A 100 5.72 17.76 -0.96
CA ARG A 100 5.08 17.54 0.33
C ARG A 100 4.56 16.12 0.45
N ILE A 101 4.85 15.48 1.57
CA ILE A 101 4.36 14.15 1.95
C ILE A 101 3.55 14.34 3.23
N THR A 102 2.26 14.04 3.19
CA THR A 102 1.44 13.93 4.39
C THR A 102 1.24 12.45 4.67
N MET A 103 1.56 12.01 5.88
CA MET A 103 1.37 10.63 6.32
C MET A 103 0.47 10.64 7.54
N VAL A 104 -0.62 9.87 7.48
CA VAL A 104 -1.62 9.79 8.54
C VAL A 104 -1.65 8.37 9.07
N GLU A 105 -1.19 8.17 10.30
CA GLU A 105 -1.12 6.89 10.98
C GLU A 105 -1.94 6.92 12.26
N ILE A 106 -2.78 5.90 12.47
CA ILE A 106 -3.68 5.87 13.63
C ILE A 106 -2.94 5.57 14.92
N ASP A 107 -1.88 4.76 14.86
CA ASP A 107 -1.13 4.29 16.03
C ASP A 107 0.32 4.81 16.01
N GLY A 108 0.59 5.89 16.75
CA GLY A 108 1.93 6.43 16.91
C GLY A 108 2.94 5.44 17.49
N THR A 109 2.48 4.44 18.25
CA THR A 109 3.35 3.40 18.80
C THR A 109 3.94 2.54 17.68
N VAL A 110 3.17 2.25 16.62
CA VAL A 110 3.70 1.51 15.46
C VAL A 110 4.86 2.26 14.84
N VAL A 111 4.72 3.57 14.62
CA VAL A 111 5.78 4.42 14.07
C VAL A 111 7.04 4.38 14.94
N ASP A 112 6.87 4.54 16.27
CA ASP A 112 8.01 4.55 17.19
C ASP A 112 8.72 3.20 17.23
N MET A 113 7.96 2.10 17.27
CA MET A 113 8.51 0.75 17.30
C MET A 113 9.17 0.39 15.96
N CYS A 114 8.61 0.80 14.83
CA CYS A 114 9.21 0.57 13.52
C CYS A 114 10.51 1.38 13.34
N LYS A 115 10.58 2.62 13.82
CA LYS A 115 11.84 3.38 13.87
C LYS A 115 12.92 2.66 14.69
N ALA A 116 12.53 2.08 15.81
CA ALA A 116 13.48 1.40 16.73
C ALA A 116 13.88 0.01 16.20
N PHE A 117 12.96 -0.78 15.72
CA PHE A 117 13.15 -2.21 15.44
C PHE A 117 13.14 -2.59 13.95
N LEU A 118 12.63 -1.72 13.07
CA LEU A 118 12.60 -1.92 11.61
C LEU A 118 13.29 -0.77 10.84
N PRO A 119 14.49 -0.33 11.24
CA PRO A 119 15.12 0.85 10.64
C PRO A 119 15.40 0.70 9.14
N ASN A 120 15.49 -0.53 8.62
CA ASN A 120 15.72 -0.82 7.21
C ASN A 120 14.48 -0.54 6.35
N HIS A 121 13.27 -0.48 6.93
CA HIS A 121 12.05 -0.11 6.21
C HIS A 121 12.07 1.38 5.86
N SER A 122 12.18 2.24 6.84
CA SER A 122 12.14 3.69 6.62
C SER A 122 13.45 4.29 6.11
N GLN A 123 14.60 3.69 6.45
CA GLN A 123 15.96 4.19 6.11
C GLN A 123 16.13 5.68 6.37
N GLY A 124 15.56 6.18 7.48
CA GLY A 124 15.64 7.59 7.88
C GLY A 124 14.59 8.50 7.21
N ALA A 125 13.66 7.98 6.42
CA ALA A 125 12.66 8.79 5.73
C ALA A 125 11.74 9.57 6.69
N PHE A 126 11.59 9.14 7.94
CA PHE A 126 10.86 9.89 8.95
C PHE A 126 11.49 11.26 9.30
N ASP A 127 12.76 11.47 8.93
CA ASP A 127 13.46 12.74 9.10
C ASP A 127 13.44 13.62 7.83
N ASP A 128 12.72 13.20 6.77
CA ASP A 128 12.59 13.97 5.52
C ASP A 128 11.87 15.31 5.81
N PRO A 129 12.47 16.45 5.46
CA PRO A 129 11.87 17.77 5.74
C PRO A 129 10.54 18.03 5.02
N ARG A 130 10.19 17.24 4.02
CA ARG A 130 8.91 17.32 3.29
C ARG A 130 7.79 16.59 4.00
N LEU A 131 8.11 15.76 5.02
CA LEU A 131 7.13 14.97 5.76
C LEU A 131 6.32 15.83 6.73
N ASN A 132 5.01 15.64 6.68
CA ASN A 132 4.05 16.03 7.69
C ASN A 132 3.41 14.74 8.25
N LEU A 133 3.94 14.25 9.37
CA LEU A 133 3.37 13.08 10.06
C LEU A 133 2.24 13.53 10.98
N VAL A 134 1.07 12.93 10.80
CA VAL A 134 -0.15 13.19 11.56
C VAL A 134 -0.58 11.89 12.23
N ILE A 135 -0.66 11.87 13.55
CA ILE A 135 -1.22 10.73 14.29
C ILE A 135 -2.72 10.97 14.43
N ASP A 136 -3.51 10.30 13.61
CA ASP A 136 -4.96 10.47 13.51
C ASP A 136 -5.62 9.32 12.74
N ASP A 137 -6.95 9.21 12.82
CA ASP A 137 -7.78 8.35 11.99
C ASP A 137 -7.76 8.83 10.52
N GLY A 138 -7.33 7.94 9.60
CA GLY A 138 -7.23 8.24 8.18
C GLY A 138 -8.57 8.62 7.54
N MET A 139 -9.68 7.96 7.94
CA MET A 139 -11.03 8.32 7.48
C MET A 139 -11.42 9.72 7.93
N ARG A 140 -11.17 10.06 9.21
CA ARG A 140 -11.43 11.39 9.74
C ARG A 140 -10.62 12.45 9.01
N PHE A 141 -9.34 12.18 8.77
CA PHE A 141 -8.47 13.10 8.05
C PHE A 141 -9.01 13.41 6.65
N VAL A 142 -9.29 12.39 5.82
CA VAL A 142 -9.80 12.63 4.46
C VAL A 142 -11.20 13.23 4.44
N ALA A 143 -12.03 13.00 5.47
CA ALA A 143 -13.34 13.58 5.58
C ALA A 143 -13.31 15.10 5.88
N THR A 144 -12.29 15.56 6.61
CA THR A 144 -12.26 16.94 7.14
C THR A 144 -11.23 17.85 6.49
N THR A 145 -10.17 17.28 5.88
CA THR A 145 -9.11 18.08 5.26
C THR A 145 -9.60 18.88 4.06
N GLU A 146 -9.10 20.10 3.91
CA GLU A 146 -9.24 20.92 2.70
C GLU A 146 -8.06 20.75 1.75
N GLU A 147 -7.03 20.00 2.14
CA GLU A 147 -5.86 19.74 1.29
C GLU A 147 -6.24 18.91 0.07
N ARG A 148 -5.46 19.10 -0.99
CA ARG A 148 -5.58 18.32 -2.24
C ARG A 148 -4.26 17.65 -2.53
N PHE A 149 -4.36 16.45 -3.10
CA PHE A 149 -3.22 15.58 -3.37
C PHE A 149 -3.21 15.12 -4.84
N ASP A 150 -2.03 14.90 -5.37
CA ASP A 150 -1.84 14.35 -6.70
C ASP A 150 -1.89 12.81 -6.66
N VAL A 151 -1.41 12.23 -5.56
CA VAL A 151 -1.47 10.79 -5.29
C VAL A 151 -1.90 10.57 -3.85
N ILE A 152 -2.84 9.66 -3.65
CA ILE A 152 -3.23 9.12 -2.34
C ILE A 152 -2.91 7.64 -2.34
N ILE A 153 -2.17 7.19 -1.34
CA ILE A 153 -1.80 5.78 -1.13
C ILE A 153 -2.44 5.35 0.20
N SER A 154 -3.33 4.37 0.16
CA SER A 154 -3.87 3.74 1.36
C SER A 154 -3.15 2.42 1.61
N ASP A 155 -2.26 2.45 2.58
CA ASP A 155 -1.44 1.35 3.07
C ASP A 155 -2.01 0.90 4.42
N SER A 156 -3.16 0.24 4.37
CA SER A 156 -3.91 -0.23 5.53
C SER A 156 -3.70 -1.72 5.79
N THR A 157 -4.07 -2.17 6.98
CA THR A 157 -4.27 -3.61 7.25
C THR A 157 -5.49 -4.13 6.48
N ASP A 158 -5.72 -5.45 6.51
CA ASP A 158 -6.96 -6.06 6.00
C ASP A 158 -8.21 -5.37 6.58
N PRO A 159 -9.41 -5.50 5.93
CA PRO A 159 -10.64 -4.86 6.38
C PRO A 159 -11.21 -5.51 7.67
N ILE A 160 -10.39 -5.56 8.70
CA ILE A 160 -10.67 -6.14 10.02
C ILE A 160 -10.31 -5.08 11.08
N GLY A 161 -11.19 -4.88 12.06
CA GLY A 161 -10.94 -3.93 13.14
C GLY A 161 -10.79 -2.48 12.66
N PRO A 162 -9.76 -1.73 13.09
CA PRO A 162 -9.60 -0.31 12.73
C PRO A 162 -9.45 -0.05 11.22
N GLY A 163 -8.94 -1.03 10.46
CA GLY A 163 -8.75 -0.92 9.00
C GLY A 163 -10.06 -0.96 8.20
N GLU A 164 -11.14 -1.55 8.74
CA GLU A 164 -12.39 -1.79 7.99
C GLU A 164 -12.98 -0.51 7.37
N VAL A 165 -12.91 0.61 8.06
CA VAL A 165 -13.46 1.90 7.60
C VAL A 165 -12.77 2.42 6.33
N LEU A 166 -11.51 2.06 6.10
CA LEU A 166 -10.72 2.47 4.93
C LEU A 166 -11.10 1.72 3.65
N PHE A 167 -12.03 0.77 3.74
CA PHE A 167 -12.63 0.07 2.59
C PHE A 167 -14.07 0.54 2.32
N SER A 168 -14.59 1.50 3.08
CA SER A 168 -15.98 1.99 2.93
C SER A 168 -16.16 2.88 1.70
N GLU A 169 -17.39 2.93 1.16
CA GLU A 169 -17.74 3.85 0.08
C GLU A 169 -17.47 5.31 0.46
N ASN A 170 -17.78 5.68 1.71
CA ASN A 170 -17.51 7.03 2.24
C ASN A 170 -16.02 7.38 2.21
N PHE A 171 -15.15 6.42 2.48
CA PHE A 171 -13.71 6.61 2.38
C PHE A 171 -13.27 6.89 0.94
N TYR A 172 -13.71 6.08 -0.02
CA TYR A 172 -13.38 6.30 -1.43
C TYR A 172 -13.92 7.63 -1.96
N GLN A 173 -15.14 8.01 -1.58
CA GLN A 173 -15.71 9.33 -1.92
C GLN A 173 -14.90 10.48 -1.31
N ALA A 174 -14.49 10.37 -0.03
CA ALA A 174 -13.67 11.37 0.62
C ALA A 174 -12.28 11.48 -0.01
N CYS A 175 -11.62 10.35 -0.32
CA CYS A 175 -10.36 10.34 -1.08
C CYS A 175 -10.52 10.99 -2.45
N ARG A 176 -11.60 10.64 -3.19
CA ARG A 176 -11.89 11.25 -4.50
C ARG A 176 -12.02 12.78 -4.41
N ARG A 177 -12.65 13.28 -3.34
CA ARG A 177 -12.76 14.72 -3.06
C ARG A 177 -11.40 15.36 -2.81
N CYS A 178 -10.48 14.64 -2.14
CA CYS A 178 -9.14 15.13 -1.82
C CYS A 178 -8.16 15.08 -3.00
N LEU A 179 -8.52 14.48 -4.14
CA LEU A 179 -7.65 14.43 -5.32
C LEU A 179 -7.73 15.71 -6.14
N ASN A 180 -6.57 16.13 -6.67
CA ASN A 180 -6.45 17.11 -7.74
C ASN A 180 -7.00 16.54 -9.06
N GLU A 181 -7.16 17.39 -10.07
CA GLU A 181 -7.41 16.94 -11.44
C GLU A 181 -6.23 16.08 -11.94
N GLY A 182 -6.53 14.91 -12.50
CA GLY A 182 -5.52 13.92 -12.88
C GLY A 182 -4.96 13.12 -11.70
N GLY A 183 -5.45 13.36 -10.48
CA GLY A 183 -4.99 12.67 -9.29
C GLY A 183 -5.37 11.20 -9.26
N ILE A 184 -4.57 10.43 -8.53
CA ILE A 184 -4.65 8.95 -8.46
C ILE A 184 -4.79 8.51 -7.02
N LEU A 185 -5.75 7.64 -6.74
CA LEU A 185 -5.85 6.84 -5.52
C LEU A 185 -5.37 5.42 -5.80
N VAL A 186 -4.53 4.89 -4.93
CA VAL A 186 -4.23 3.46 -4.88
C VAL A 186 -4.42 2.94 -3.46
N THR A 187 -4.95 1.72 -3.33
CA THR A 187 -5.16 1.08 -2.04
C THR A 187 -4.71 -0.37 -2.10
N GLN A 188 -4.19 -0.91 -1.01
CA GLN A 188 -4.04 -2.35 -0.88
C GLN A 188 -5.42 -3.02 -0.94
N ASN A 189 -5.51 -4.26 -1.45
CA ASN A 189 -6.79 -4.93 -1.63
C ASN A 189 -6.69 -6.48 -1.59
N GLY A 190 -5.86 -6.96 -0.70
CA GLY A 190 -5.71 -8.37 -0.40
C GLY A 190 -5.23 -9.27 -1.56
N THR A 191 -5.24 -10.56 -1.32
CA THR A 191 -4.90 -11.59 -2.31
C THR A 191 -6.18 -12.20 -2.89
N PRO A 192 -6.52 -11.99 -4.17
CA PRO A 192 -7.85 -12.35 -4.71
C PRO A 192 -8.18 -13.84 -4.60
N PHE A 193 -7.18 -14.73 -4.61
CA PHE A 193 -7.44 -16.16 -4.45
C PHE A 193 -8.09 -16.48 -3.10
N MET A 194 -7.71 -15.79 -2.04
CA MET A 194 -8.25 -15.96 -0.69
C MET A 194 -9.35 -14.93 -0.36
N GLN A 195 -9.24 -13.70 -0.91
CA GLN A 195 -10.04 -12.54 -0.53
C GLN A 195 -10.81 -11.96 -1.73
N LEU A 196 -11.37 -12.82 -2.61
CA LEU A 196 -12.03 -12.37 -3.84
C LEU A 196 -13.24 -11.44 -3.55
N GLU A 197 -13.89 -11.61 -2.42
CA GLU A 197 -15.03 -10.77 -2.03
C GLU A 197 -14.60 -9.34 -1.70
N GLU A 198 -13.41 -9.14 -1.17
CA GLU A 198 -12.84 -7.82 -0.94
C GLU A 198 -12.63 -7.07 -2.26
N VAL A 199 -12.03 -7.73 -3.25
CA VAL A 199 -11.83 -7.18 -4.59
C VAL A 199 -13.18 -6.81 -5.23
N ARG A 200 -14.18 -7.71 -5.14
CA ARG A 200 -15.53 -7.48 -5.66
C ARG A 200 -16.21 -6.28 -5.00
N THR A 201 -16.11 -6.20 -3.68
CA THR A 201 -16.71 -5.13 -2.89
C THR A 201 -16.06 -3.78 -3.20
N THR A 202 -14.73 -3.74 -3.30
CA THR A 202 -14.00 -2.52 -3.67
C THR A 202 -14.36 -2.08 -5.09
N ALA A 203 -14.44 -3.01 -6.05
CA ALA A 203 -14.88 -2.70 -7.40
C ALA A 203 -16.27 -2.03 -7.42
N ALA A 204 -17.23 -2.60 -6.70
CA ALA A 204 -18.58 -2.04 -6.62
C ALA A 204 -18.62 -0.64 -5.98
N ARG A 205 -17.76 -0.38 -4.99
CA ARG A 205 -17.67 0.92 -4.29
C ARG A 205 -16.94 2.00 -5.10
N THR A 206 -16.10 1.61 -6.06
CA THR A 206 -15.32 2.53 -6.90
C THR A 206 -15.93 2.77 -8.26
N ASP A 207 -16.88 1.92 -8.67
CA ASP A 207 -17.59 2.06 -9.95
C ASP A 207 -18.37 3.38 -10.03
N GLY A 208 -18.18 4.10 -11.14
CA GLY A 208 -18.79 5.43 -11.34
C GLY A 208 -18.18 6.57 -10.50
N LEU A 209 -17.26 6.26 -9.56
CA LEU A 209 -16.64 7.28 -8.70
C LEU A 209 -15.40 7.91 -9.36
N PHE A 210 -14.67 7.16 -10.15
CA PHE A 210 -13.46 7.58 -10.85
C PHE A 210 -13.66 7.55 -12.37
N ALA A 211 -12.93 8.40 -13.10
CA ALA A 211 -12.93 8.38 -14.56
C ALA A 211 -12.30 7.09 -15.13
N ASP A 212 -11.29 6.56 -14.44
CA ASP A 212 -10.68 5.25 -14.72
C ASP A 212 -10.47 4.51 -13.39
N TRP A 213 -11.04 3.31 -13.27
CA TRP A 213 -10.81 2.44 -12.13
C TRP A 213 -10.46 1.03 -12.58
N HIS A 214 -9.56 0.40 -11.88
CA HIS A 214 -9.12 -0.96 -12.14
C HIS A 214 -8.37 -1.51 -10.94
N PHE A 215 -7.75 -2.68 -11.10
CA PHE A 215 -6.78 -3.24 -10.19
C PHE A 215 -5.48 -3.53 -10.91
N TYR A 216 -4.39 -3.57 -10.16
CA TYR A 216 -3.12 -4.14 -10.59
C TYR A 216 -2.60 -5.09 -9.52
N GLN A 217 -1.60 -5.90 -9.82
CA GLN A 217 -1.16 -6.96 -8.92
C GLN A 217 0.36 -7.07 -8.85
N ALA A 218 0.85 -7.59 -7.70
CA ALA A 218 2.22 -8.00 -7.53
C ALA A 218 2.31 -9.26 -6.66
N ALA A 219 3.27 -10.13 -6.94
CA ALA A 219 3.53 -11.30 -6.12
C ALA A 219 4.42 -10.89 -4.93
N VAL A 220 3.82 -10.74 -3.76
CA VAL A 220 4.50 -10.48 -2.48
C VAL A 220 4.57 -11.80 -1.72
N PRO A 221 5.74 -12.43 -1.57
CA PRO A 221 5.85 -13.78 -1.00
C PRO A 221 5.25 -13.94 0.41
N THR A 222 5.36 -12.90 1.21
CA THR A 222 4.83 -12.90 2.59
C THR A 222 3.30 -12.91 2.64
N TYR A 223 2.61 -12.34 1.64
CA TYR A 223 1.14 -12.35 1.59
C TYR A 223 0.67 -13.60 0.86
N ILE A 224 0.31 -14.63 1.64
CA ILE A 224 -0.04 -15.94 1.11
C ILE A 224 -1.37 -15.93 0.34
N GLY A 225 -1.47 -16.79 -0.67
CA GLY A 225 -2.67 -16.93 -1.49
C GLY A 225 -2.50 -16.49 -2.94
N GLY A 226 -1.31 -16.08 -3.35
CA GLY A 226 -1.00 -15.71 -4.73
C GLY A 226 -0.53 -14.27 -4.87
N ALA A 227 -0.90 -13.63 -6.00
CA ALA A 227 -0.57 -12.22 -6.18
C ALA A 227 -1.50 -11.34 -5.35
N MET A 228 -0.93 -10.37 -4.68
CA MET A 228 -1.71 -9.31 -4.01
C MET A 228 -2.23 -8.32 -5.04
N THR A 229 -3.44 -7.83 -4.85
CA THR A 229 -4.03 -6.79 -5.68
C THR A 229 -3.99 -5.42 -5.01
N PHE A 230 -3.95 -4.41 -5.86
CA PHE A 230 -4.03 -3.00 -5.49
C PHE A 230 -5.14 -2.38 -6.30
N ALA A 231 -6.08 -1.70 -5.65
CA ALA A 231 -7.10 -0.96 -6.36
C ALA A 231 -6.52 0.36 -6.90
N TRP A 232 -6.98 0.76 -8.07
CA TRP A 232 -6.61 1.95 -8.80
C TRP A 232 -7.84 2.79 -9.10
N GLY A 233 -7.81 4.05 -8.74
CA GLY A 233 -8.82 5.03 -9.13
C GLY A 233 -8.14 6.33 -9.61
N SER A 234 -8.46 6.78 -10.82
CA SER A 234 -7.95 8.03 -11.36
C SER A 234 -9.07 9.00 -11.71
N THR A 235 -8.85 10.28 -11.46
CA THR A 235 -9.76 11.36 -11.87
C THR A 235 -9.67 11.70 -13.36
N ARG A 236 -8.72 11.08 -14.08
CA ARG A 236 -8.48 11.23 -15.52
C ARG A 236 -8.25 9.87 -16.17
N GLU A 237 -8.83 9.66 -17.33
CA GLU A 237 -8.61 8.47 -18.15
C GLU A 237 -7.17 8.40 -18.72
N GLY A 238 -6.75 7.19 -19.08
CA GLY A 238 -5.53 6.90 -19.83
C GLY A 238 -4.24 6.86 -19.02
N LEU A 239 -4.24 7.22 -17.72
CA LEU A 239 -3.02 7.17 -16.90
C LEU A 239 -2.53 5.74 -16.66
N ARG A 240 -3.42 4.78 -16.60
CA ARG A 240 -3.11 3.35 -16.47
C ARG A 240 -2.51 2.74 -17.75
N ARG A 241 -2.79 3.36 -18.91
CA ARG A 241 -2.44 2.87 -20.26
C ARG A 241 -1.43 3.74 -20.97
N LEU A 242 -0.54 4.38 -20.23
CA LEU A 242 0.51 5.18 -20.85
C LEU A 242 1.39 4.30 -21.74
N PRO A 243 1.90 4.86 -22.86
CA PRO A 243 2.88 4.15 -23.68
C PRO A 243 4.09 3.72 -22.84
N LEU A 244 4.55 2.49 -23.06
CA LEU A 244 5.70 1.93 -22.33
C LEU A 244 6.92 2.87 -22.36
N GLU A 245 7.20 3.49 -23.53
CA GLU A 245 8.34 4.40 -23.65
C GLU A 245 8.18 5.65 -22.80
N THR A 246 6.95 6.14 -22.60
CA THR A 246 6.68 7.25 -21.67
C THR A 246 7.03 6.85 -20.22
N LEU A 247 6.62 5.67 -19.79
CA LEU A 247 6.95 5.16 -18.46
C LEU A 247 8.45 4.92 -18.28
N ARG A 248 9.11 4.34 -19.28
CA ARG A 248 10.56 4.16 -19.30
C ARG A 248 11.31 5.47 -19.21
N GLN A 249 10.86 6.50 -19.94
CA GLN A 249 11.46 7.83 -19.86
C GLN A 249 11.28 8.44 -18.47
N ARG A 250 10.07 8.43 -17.92
CA ARG A 250 9.79 8.95 -16.57
C ARG A 250 10.60 8.23 -15.50
N PHE A 251 10.75 6.92 -15.62
CA PHE A 251 11.55 6.12 -14.71
C PHE A 251 13.04 6.49 -14.79
N ARG A 252 13.60 6.62 -16.00
CA ARG A 252 14.99 7.10 -16.18
C ARG A 252 15.18 8.49 -15.60
N ASP A 253 14.28 9.42 -15.88
CA ASP A 253 14.39 10.82 -15.46
C ASP A 253 14.25 10.98 -13.94
N SER A 254 13.52 10.09 -13.29
CA SER A 254 13.38 10.10 -11.83
C SER A 254 14.69 9.78 -11.11
N GLY A 255 15.56 8.98 -11.73
CA GLY A 255 16.81 8.52 -11.16
C GLY A 255 16.67 7.64 -9.92
N ILE A 256 15.45 7.12 -9.66
CA ILE A 256 15.21 6.24 -8.52
C ILE A 256 15.80 4.84 -8.75
N ALA A 257 16.33 4.24 -7.71
CA ALA A 257 16.78 2.86 -7.71
C ALA A 257 15.67 1.96 -7.09
N THR A 258 15.34 0.90 -7.81
CA THR A 258 14.31 -0.09 -7.43
C THR A 258 14.87 -1.50 -7.47
N ARG A 259 14.23 -2.42 -6.75
CA ARG A 259 14.57 -3.85 -6.73
C ARG A 259 13.56 -4.68 -7.52
N TYR A 260 12.30 -4.24 -7.55
CA TYR A 260 11.19 -4.94 -8.21
C TYR A 260 10.58 -4.12 -9.35
N TYR A 261 10.26 -2.85 -9.07
CA TYR A 261 9.59 -1.99 -10.05
C TYR A 261 10.47 -1.71 -11.26
N ASN A 262 9.88 -1.80 -12.43
CA ASN A 262 10.35 -1.24 -13.70
C ASN A 262 9.14 -0.92 -14.60
N ALA A 263 9.34 -0.21 -15.71
CA ALA A 263 8.25 0.20 -16.58
C ALA A 263 7.49 -0.97 -17.24
N ASP A 264 8.15 -2.09 -17.46
CA ASP A 264 7.53 -3.30 -18.05
C ASP A 264 6.65 -4.00 -17.00
N ILE A 265 7.13 -4.12 -15.76
CA ILE A 265 6.34 -4.62 -14.61
C ILE A 265 5.14 -3.69 -14.35
N HIS A 266 5.32 -2.37 -14.42
CA HIS A 266 4.23 -1.40 -14.28
C HIS A 266 3.06 -1.72 -15.20
N LEU A 267 3.30 -1.81 -16.51
CA LEU A 267 2.23 -2.15 -17.46
C LEU A 267 1.71 -3.57 -17.28
N GLY A 268 2.62 -4.54 -17.10
CA GLY A 268 2.25 -5.94 -16.94
C GLY A 268 1.42 -6.20 -15.67
N SER A 269 1.59 -5.40 -14.63
CA SER A 269 0.85 -5.56 -13.37
C SER A 269 -0.66 -5.37 -13.51
N PHE A 270 -1.12 -4.60 -14.50
CA PHE A 270 -2.54 -4.40 -14.80
C PHE A 270 -3.19 -5.56 -15.55
N ALA A 271 -2.42 -6.55 -16.01
CA ALA A 271 -2.95 -7.77 -16.62
C ALA A 271 -3.47 -8.71 -15.53
N LEU A 272 -4.77 -8.68 -15.30
CA LEU A 272 -5.44 -9.50 -14.28
C LEU A 272 -5.84 -10.87 -14.80
N PRO A 273 -5.82 -11.91 -13.95
CA PRO A 273 -6.38 -13.22 -14.27
C PRO A 273 -7.88 -13.15 -14.57
N GLN A 274 -8.37 -14.05 -15.42
CA GLN A 274 -9.77 -14.04 -15.85
C GLN A 274 -10.78 -14.13 -14.71
N TYR A 275 -10.50 -14.90 -13.66
CA TYR A 275 -11.40 -15.00 -12.51
C TYR A 275 -11.52 -13.69 -11.71
N VAL A 276 -10.46 -12.87 -11.70
CA VAL A 276 -10.48 -11.53 -11.07
C VAL A 276 -11.28 -10.58 -11.95
N LEU A 277 -11.06 -10.58 -13.27
CA LEU A 277 -11.85 -9.78 -14.22
C LEU A 277 -13.34 -10.08 -14.11
N GLN A 278 -13.71 -11.36 -14.04
CA GLN A 278 -15.12 -11.77 -13.84
C GLN A 278 -15.67 -11.26 -12.51
N ALA A 279 -14.87 -11.29 -11.42
CA ALA A 279 -15.30 -10.82 -10.12
C ALA A 279 -15.59 -9.31 -10.10
N ILE A 280 -14.86 -8.52 -10.88
CA ILE A 280 -15.05 -7.06 -11.00
C ILE A 280 -15.97 -6.65 -12.18
N GLY A 281 -16.64 -7.61 -12.80
CA GLY A 281 -17.60 -7.36 -13.88
C GLY A 281 -16.99 -6.96 -15.23
N LYS A 282 -15.69 -7.25 -15.45
CA LYS A 282 -14.97 -6.97 -16.70
C LYS A 282 -14.73 -8.24 -17.50
N GLN A 283 -14.64 -8.12 -18.84
CA GLN A 283 -14.38 -9.25 -19.74
C GLN A 283 -12.90 -9.35 -20.11
N ASP A 284 -12.20 -8.23 -20.13
CA ASP A 284 -10.79 -8.08 -20.49
C ASP A 284 -10.10 -7.01 -19.61
N ASN A 285 -8.83 -6.78 -19.85
CA ASN A 285 -8.01 -5.81 -19.11
C ASN A 285 -8.11 -4.36 -19.65
N ASP A 286 -9.10 -4.09 -20.45
CA ASP A 286 -9.35 -2.75 -21.02
C ASP A 286 -10.12 -1.81 -20.08
#